data_d37256f3941e8f0318edc0ebdcee91c8
#
_entry.id   d37256f3941e8f0318edc0ebdcee91c8
#
_cell.length_a   1.000
_cell.length_b   1.000
_cell.length_c   1.000
_cell.angle_alpha   90.00
_cell.angle_beta   90.00
_cell.angle_gamma   90.00
#
_symmetry.space_group_name_H-M   'P 1'
#
loop_
_entity.id
_entity.type
_entity.pdbx_description
1 polymer ?
#
loop_
_entity_poly.entity_id
_entity_poly.type
_entity_poly.pdbx_seq_one_letter_code
_entity_poly.pdbx_strand_id
1 'polypeptide(L)'
;MKELTKVEEEVMQVIWNRKKGLVRDFIEDLPDPKPPYSTISSVVRILEKKGFVNHKAYGKTHEYFPVIAKDDYRKFVLNSLAERFFSGSPRALMSFFAREEKLGLKDMSEIISEIKKAEDND
;
A
#
# COMPACT_ATOMS: atom_id res chain seq x y z
N MET A 1 0.90 -10.41 -8.48
CA MET A 1 1.39 -9.27 -7.68
C MET A 1 2.44 -9.77 -6.71
N LYS A 2 3.49 -9.01 -6.50
CA LYS A 2 4.55 -9.38 -5.55
C LYS A 2 4.50 -8.48 -4.33
N GLU A 3 4.83 -9.05 -3.16
CA GLU A 3 4.93 -8.29 -1.93
C GLU A 3 6.14 -7.35 -2.02
N LEU A 4 5.97 -6.12 -1.56
CA LEU A 4 7.01 -5.10 -1.61
C LEU A 4 7.97 -5.25 -0.44
N THR A 5 9.23 -4.86 -0.65
CA THR A 5 10.19 -4.70 0.45
C THR A 5 9.80 -3.48 1.27
N LYS A 6 10.39 -3.35 2.46
CA LYS A 6 10.11 -2.21 3.35
C LYS A 6 10.39 -0.87 2.67
N VAL A 7 11.53 -0.74 1.99
CA VAL A 7 11.89 0.50 1.30
C VAL A 7 10.94 0.78 0.15
N GLU A 8 10.58 -0.26 -0.62
CA GLU A 8 9.60 -0.13 -1.70
C GLU A 8 8.25 0.32 -1.17
N GLU A 9 7.81 -0.21 -0.02
CA GLU A 9 6.57 0.22 0.60
C GLU A 9 6.61 1.68 1.01
N GLU A 10 7.71 2.12 1.62
CA GLU A 10 7.85 3.52 2.05
C GLU A 10 7.73 4.48 0.86
N VAL A 11 8.38 4.15 -0.25
CA VAL A 11 8.30 4.96 -1.47
C VAL A 11 6.89 4.89 -2.07
N MET A 12 6.32 3.70 -2.10
CA MET A 12 4.97 3.52 -2.66
C MET A 12 3.92 4.27 -1.85
N GLN A 13 4.04 4.34 -0.51
CA GLN A 13 3.14 5.15 0.33
C GLN A 13 3.18 6.62 -0.08
N VAL A 14 4.36 7.14 -0.36
CA VAL A 14 4.52 8.52 -0.82
C VAL A 14 3.83 8.71 -2.18
N ILE A 15 4.04 7.76 -3.10
CA ILE A 15 3.45 7.84 -4.45
C ILE A 15 1.92 7.78 -4.39
N TRP A 16 1.35 6.86 -3.59
CA TRP A 16 -0.09 6.79 -3.42
C TRP A 16 -0.66 8.08 -2.82
N ASN A 17 0.01 8.62 -1.82
CA ASN A 17 -0.44 9.83 -1.14
C ASN A 17 -0.36 11.06 -2.05
N ARG A 18 0.70 11.17 -2.82
CA ARG A 18 0.95 12.30 -3.72
C ARG A 18 0.18 12.19 -5.04
N LYS A 19 -0.15 10.96 -5.44
CA LYS A 19 -0.87 10.58 -6.67
C LYS A 19 -0.02 10.63 -7.93
N LYS A 20 0.92 11.56 -8.05
CA LYS A 20 1.89 11.63 -9.14
C LYS A 20 3.03 12.56 -8.74
N GLY A 21 4.17 12.39 -9.38
CA GLY A 21 5.29 13.29 -9.14
C GLY A 21 6.58 12.80 -9.79
N LEU A 22 7.60 13.63 -9.63
CA LEU A 22 8.96 13.32 -10.02
C LEU A 22 9.65 12.65 -8.83
N VAL A 23 10.77 11.97 -9.11
CA VAL A 23 11.55 11.32 -8.03
C VAL A 23 11.90 12.31 -6.92
N ARG A 24 12.33 13.52 -7.27
CA ARG A 24 12.67 14.55 -6.26
C ARG A 24 11.48 14.95 -5.40
N ASP A 25 10.26 14.93 -5.95
CA ASP A 25 9.05 15.23 -5.19
C ASP A 25 8.80 14.15 -4.13
N PHE A 26 9.03 12.90 -4.47
CA PHE A 26 8.87 11.79 -3.54
C PHE A 26 9.89 11.87 -2.41
N ILE A 27 11.13 12.26 -2.72
CA ILE A 27 12.17 12.44 -1.71
C ILE A 27 11.78 13.52 -0.69
N GLU A 28 11.16 14.61 -1.14
CA GLU A 28 10.68 15.65 -0.24
C GLU A 28 9.71 15.12 0.82
N ASP A 29 8.89 14.14 0.45
CA ASP A 29 7.88 13.59 1.33
C ASP A 29 8.41 12.43 2.20
N LEU A 30 9.66 12.01 1.99
CA LEU A 30 10.29 10.99 2.82
C LEU A 30 10.90 11.61 4.07
N PRO A 31 11.02 10.84 5.18
CA PRO A 31 11.57 11.39 6.42
C PRO A 31 13.08 11.66 6.33
N ASP A 32 13.54 12.55 7.20
CA ASP A 32 14.96 12.84 7.34
C ASP A 32 15.68 11.70 8.09
N PRO A 33 16.95 11.44 7.77
CA PRO A 33 17.75 12.08 6.72
C PRO A 33 17.26 11.68 5.34
N LYS A 34 17.23 12.65 4.41
CA LYS A 34 16.75 12.38 3.05
C LYS A 34 17.63 11.35 2.36
N PRO A 35 17.05 10.33 1.74
CA PRO A 35 17.83 9.34 0.98
C PRO A 35 18.42 9.97 -0.29
N PRO A 36 19.52 9.40 -0.81
CA PRO A 36 20.10 9.88 -2.06
C PRO A 36 19.15 9.72 -3.24
N TYR A 37 19.22 10.66 -4.18
CA TYR A 37 18.41 10.62 -5.39
C TYR A 37 18.54 9.30 -6.15
N SER A 38 19.79 8.83 -6.34
CA SER A 38 20.06 7.60 -7.07
C SER A 38 19.39 6.37 -6.43
N THR A 39 19.33 6.34 -5.11
CA THR A 39 18.67 5.25 -4.38
C THR A 39 17.18 5.23 -4.69
N ILE A 40 16.51 6.37 -4.54
CA ILE A 40 15.07 6.44 -4.77
C ILE A 40 14.72 6.27 -6.23
N SER A 41 15.52 6.82 -7.14
CA SER A 41 15.37 6.61 -8.58
C SER A 41 15.39 5.11 -8.92
N SER A 42 16.33 4.36 -8.33
CA SER A 42 16.41 2.90 -8.53
C SER A 42 15.19 2.18 -7.97
N VAL A 43 14.72 2.56 -6.78
CA VAL A 43 13.52 1.97 -6.16
C VAL A 43 12.29 2.20 -7.04
N VAL A 44 12.12 3.41 -7.55
CA VAL A 44 10.97 3.74 -8.42
C VAL A 44 11.00 2.91 -9.71
N ARG A 45 12.19 2.71 -10.29
CA ARG A 45 12.33 1.86 -11.48
C ARG A 45 11.98 0.40 -11.18
N ILE A 46 12.34 -0.09 -10.00
CA ILE A 46 11.97 -1.44 -9.56
C ILE A 46 10.44 -1.53 -9.41
N LEU A 47 9.82 -0.51 -8.81
CA LEU A 47 8.37 -0.46 -8.68
C LEU A 47 7.67 -0.45 -10.04
N GLU A 48 8.23 0.24 -11.01
CA GLU A 48 7.71 0.22 -12.38
C GLU A 48 7.84 -1.17 -13.00
N LYS A 49 8.98 -1.80 -12.83
CA LYS A 49 9.23 -3.16 -13.32
C LYS A 49 8.28 -4.17 -12.69
N LYS A 50 7.95 -3.99 -11.41
CA LYS A 50 6.98 -4.84 -10.69
C LYS A 50 5.52 -4.53 -11.05
N GLY A 51 5.26 -3.48 -11.84
CA GLY A 51 3.93 -3.12 -12.27
C GLY A 51 3.13 -2.24 -11.32
N PHE A 52 3.79 -1.65 -10.32
CA PHE A 52 3.12 -0.80 -9.33
C PHE A 52 2.94 0.63 -9.80
N VAL A 53 3.87 1.12 -10.59
CA VAL A 53 3.83 2.48 -11.12
C VAL A 53 4.11 2.47 -12.62
N ASN A 54 3.73 3.56 -13.28
CA ASN A 54 4.13 3.85 -14.65
C ASN A 54 4.53 5.32 -14.69
N HIS A 55 5.01 5.79 -15.82
CA HIS A 55 5.43 7.17 -15.94
C HIS A 55 5.00 7.77 -17.28
N LYS A 56 4.90 9.09 -17.28
CA LYS A 56 4.76 9.89 -18.48
C LYS A 56 6.04 10.68 -18.67
N ALA A 57 6.61 10.62 -19.86
CA ALA A 57 7.85 11.33 -20.16
C ALA A 57 7.54 12.74 -20.66
N TYR A 58 8.26 13.72 -20.10
CA TYR A 58 8.27 15.10 -20.58
C TYR A 58 9.73 15.41 -20.93
N GLY A 59 10.13 15.07 -22.14
CA GLY A 59 11.55 15.08 -22.51
C GLY A 59 12.31 14.05 -21.70
N LYS A 60 13.33 14.48 -20.95
CA LYS A 60 14.11 13.60 -20.08
C LYS A 60 13.53 13.46 -18.68
N THR A 61 12.47 14.19 -18.39
CA THR A 61 11.82 14.18 -17.09
C THR A 61 10.68 13.19 -17.06
N HIS A 62 10.67 12.29 -16.08
CA HIS A 62 9.64 11.28 -15.91
C HIS A 62 8.73 11.63 -14.72
N GLU A 63 7.44 11.74 -14.98
CA GLU A 63 6.43 11.90 -13.93
C GLU A 63 5.79 10.54 -13.69
N TYR A 64 5.97 10.01 -12.48
CA TYR A 64 5.49 8.69 -12.09
C TYR A 64 4.11 8.78 -11.42
N PHE A 65 3.32 7.75 -11.61
CA PHE A 65 1.98 7.66 -10.99
C PHE A 65 1.68 6.18 -10.68
N PRO A 66 0.81 5.91 -9.68
CA PRO A 66 0.49 4.53 -9.32
C PRO A 66 -0.44 3.89 -10.35
N VAL A 67 -0.17 2.62 -10.65
CA VAL A 67 -1.01 1.77 -11.51
C VAL A 67 -1.85 0.83 -10.63
N ILE A 68 -1.24 0.32 -9.54
CA ILE A 68 -1.94 -0.53 -8.58
C ILE A 68 -2.45 0.37 -7.45
N ALA A 69 -3.76 0.30 -7.18
CA ALA A 69 -4.38 1.07 -6.10
C ALA A 69 -3.91 0.54 -4.74
N LYS A 70 -3.83 1.43 -3.75
CA LYS A 70 -3.42 1.09 -2.39
C LYS A 70 -4.31 0.00 -1.79
N ASP A 71 -5.62 0.07 -2.00
CA ASP A 71 -6.55 -0.92 -1.46
C ASP A 71 -6.35 -2.30 -2.08
N ASP A 72 -5.98 -2.37 -3.36
CA ASP A 72 -5.68 -3.65 -4.01
C ASP A 72 -4.44 -4.28 -3.39
N TYR A 73 -3.43 -3.47 -3.07
CA TYR A 73 -2.23 -3.96 -2.41
C TYR A 73 -2.51 -4.38 -0.96
N ARG A 74 -3.31 -3.61 -0.21
CA ARG A 74 -3.76 -3.98 1.14
C ARG A 74 -4.43 -5.35 1.14
N LYS A 75 -5.34 -5.56 0.20
CA LYS A 75 -6.05 -6.84 0.06
C LYS A 75 -5.08 -7.98 -0.23
N PHE A 76 -4.14 -7.74 -1.13
CA PHE A 76 -3.12 -8.73 -1.47
C PHE A 76 -2.29 -9.13 -0.26
N VAL A 77 -1.83 -8.17 0.54
CA VAL A 77 -1.02 -8.42 1.72
C VAL A 77 -1.81 -9.21 2.77
N LEU A 78 -3.06 -8.81 3.02
CA LEU A 78 -3.90 -9.50 4.00
C LEU A 78 -4.19 -10.95 3.56
N ASN A 79 -4.48 -11.18 2.28
CA ASN A 79 -4.72 -12.53 1.77
C ASN A 79 -3.45 -13.39 1.87
N SER A 80 -2.29 -12.81 1.57
CA SER A 80 -1.01 -13.50 1.71
C SER A 80 -0.75 -13.91 3.16
N LEU A 81 -1.04 -13.01 4.09
CA LEU A 81 -0.90 -13.27 5.52
C LEU A 81 -1.85 -14.39 5.97
N ALA A 82 -3.10 -14.35 5.51
CA ALA A 82 -4.09 -15.38 5.83
C ALA A 82 -3.63 -16.76 5.32
N GLU A 83 -3.09 -16.83 4.10
CA GLU A 83 -2.59 -18.09 3.55
C GLU A 83 -1.40 -18.63 4.34
N ARG A 84 -0.46 -17.78 4.71
CA ARG A 84 0.75 -18.20 5.41
C ARG A 84 0.51 -18.61 6.85
N PHE A 85 -0.39 -17.98 7.57
CA PHE A 85 -0.55 -18.14 9.01
C PHE A 85 -1.95 -18.56 9.46
N PHE A 86 -2.94 -18.55 8.58
CA PHE A 86 -4.33 -18.84 8.93
C PHE A 86 -5.00 -19.81 7.97
N SER A 87 -4.20 -20.66 7.35
CA SER A 87 -4.69 -21.70 6.42
C SER A 87 -5.62 -21.16 5.34
N GLY A 88 -5.36 -19.95 4.86
CA GLY A 88 -6.14 -19.32 3.81
C GLY A 88 -7.46 -18.71 4.27
N SER A 89 -7.71 -18.62 5.57
CA SER A 89 -8.97 -18.13 6.10
C SER A 89 -8.90 -16.66 6.55
N PRO A 90 -9.49 -15.72 5.80
CA PRO A 90 -9.60 -14.33 6.26
C PRO A 90 -10.36 -14.21 7.57
N ARG A 91 -11.39 -15.05 7.78
CA ARG A 91 -12.15 -15.08 9.03
C ARG A 91 -11.26 -15.43 10.22
N ALA A 92 -10.39 -16.43 10.08
CA ALA A 92 -9.48 -16.84 11.14
C ALA A 92 -8.52 -15.73 11.49
N LEU A 93 -7.98 -15.04 10.47
CA LEU A 93 -7.10 -13.89 10.65
C LEU A 93 -7.81 -12.78 11.43
N MET A 94 -9.02 -12.43 11.02
CA MET A 94 -9.79 -11.35 11.66
C MET A 94 -10.19 -11.70 13.08
N SER A 95 -10.60 -12.94 13.32
CA SER A 95 -10.97 -13.40 14.67
C SER A 95 -9.78 -13.37 15.62
N PHE A 96 -8.62 -13.83 15.14
CA PHE A 96 -7.38 -13.78 15.92
C PHE A 96 -7.01 -12.34 16.27
N PHE A 97 -7.03 -11.45 15.27
CA PHE A 97 -6.69 -10.05 15.47
C PHE A 97 -7.64 -9.38 16.47
N ALA A 98 -8.94 -9.61 16.30
CA ALA A 98 -9.95 -9.04 17.19
C ALA A 98 -9.76 -9.49 18.65
N ARG A 99 -9.41 -10.76 18.87
CA ARG A 99 -9.14 -11.28 20.22
C ARG A 99 -7.86 -10.68 20.81
N GLU A 100 -6.78 -10.61 20.01
CA GLU A 100 -5.51 -10.06 20.48
C GLU A 100 -5.62 -8.58 20.83
N GLU A 101 -6.39 -7.82 20.03
CA GLU A 101 -6.61 -6.40 20.28
C GLU A 101 -7.76 -6.14 21.25
N LYS A 102 -8.38 -7.20 21.77
CA LYS A 102 -9.48 -7.12 22.74
C LYS A 102 -10.65 -6.26 22.25
N LEU A 103 -10.98 -6.43 20.97
CA LEU A 103 -12.13 -5.70 20.39
C LEU A 103 -13.43 -6.26 20.98
N GLY A 104 -14.24 -5.36 21.56
CA GLY A 104 -15.50 -5.72 22.16
C GLY A 104 -16.67 -5.67 21.17
N LEU A 105 -17.87 -5.99 21.66
CA LEU A 105 -19.08 -5.97 20.85
C LEU A 105 -19.35 -4.59 20.22
N LYS A 106 -19.04 -3.52 20.94
CA LYS A 106 -19.24 -2.17 20.44
C LYS A 106 -18.33 -1.92 19.22
N ASP A 107 -17.04 -2.27 19.33
CA ASP A 107 -16.09 -2.12 18.23
C ASP A 107 -16.52 -2.93 17.01
N MET A 108 -16.95 -4.17 17.25
CA MET A 108 -17.38 -5.05 16.16
C MET A 108 -18.64 -4.53 15.49
N SER A 109 -19.58 -3.99 16.27
CA SER A 109 -20.81 -3.37 15.73
C SER A 109 -20.48 -2.16 14.86
N GLU A 110 -19.53 -1.34 15.27
CA GLU A 110 -19.09 -0.17 14.51
C GLU A 110 -18.45 -0.60 13.20
N ILE A 111 -17.60 -1.64 13.22
CA ILE A 111 -16.96 -2.18 12.01
C ILE A 111 -18.04 -2.69 11.05
N ILE A 112 -19.00 -3.45 11.52
CA ILE A 112 -20.10 -3.96 10.70
C ILE A 112 -20.89 -2.81 10.07
N SER A 113 -21.15 -1.75 10.83
CA SER A 113 -21.84 -0.56 10.34
C SER A 113 -21.05 0.11 9.20
N GLU A 114 -19.73 0.23 9.33
CA GLU A 114 -18.87 0.78 8.30
C GLU A 114 -18.87 -0.07 7.03
N ILE A 115 -18.87 -1.40 7.18
CA ILE A 115 -18.94 -2.32 6.05
C ILE A 115 -20.27 -2.13 5.29
N LYS A 116 -21.39 -2.04 6.01
CA LYS A 116 -22.69 -1.82 5.40
C LYS A 116 -22.77 -0.50 4.65
N LYS A 117 -22.19 0.57 5.20
CA LYS A 117 -22.15 1.87 4.53
C LYS A 117 -21.35 1.80 3.24
N ALA A 118 -20.22 1.08 3.23
CA ALA A 118 -19.40 0.91 2.04
C ALA A 118 -20.16 0.13 0.96
N GLU A 119 -20.92 -0.92 1.34
CA GLU A 119 -21.75 -1.68 0.42
C GLU A 119 -22.86 -0.83 -0.19
N ASP A 120 -23.51 0.02 0.62
CA ASP A 120 -24.61 0.87 0.18
C ASP A 120 -24.16 1.98 -0.77
N ASN A 121 -22.88 2.32 -0.76
CA ASN A 121 -22.30 3.36 -1.62
C ASN A 121 -21.68 2.83 -2.91
N ASP A 122 -21.66 1.53 -3.09
CA ASP A 122 -21.12 0.89 -4.30
C ASP A 122 -22.11 0.89 -5.46
#